data_761edbd87ed8482d31daf3710c09d481
#
_entry.id   761edbd87ed8482d31daf3710c09d481
#
_cell.length_a   1.000
_cell.length_b   1.000
_cell.length_c   1.000
_cell.angle_alpha   90.00
_cell.angle_beta   90.00
_cell.angle_gamma   90.00
#
_symmetry.space_group_name_H-M   'P 1'
#
loop_
_entity.id
_entity.type
_entity.pdbx_description
1 polymer ?
#
loop_
_entity_poly.entity_id
_entity_poly.type
_entity_poly.pdbx_seq_one_letter_code
_entity_poly.pdbx_strand_id
1 'polypeptide(L)'
;MSLASFLRHHSLRLGRWDISAPESVLAFVNSPTLISRLTGAWLLLPGNLRGIIWISAGTVALALTDILIKTLGQTIHPFELSFFRYVVGITLLAPIFWRMGPAGLKTKRWGLHLTRLFLATIGQTGIFIAVVNLKLADATAFWFSKPLFTTVAAVFILAELVSMRRWLATVAGFAGVVVMMRPGAGVIDPYVLIAIGAALSMAFANIMIRLMAPTEPPNRIL
;
A
#
# COMPACT_ATOMS: atom_id res chain seq x y z
N MET A 1 19.05 -1.91 27.43
CA MET A 1 19.36 -2.47 28.74
C MET A 1 18.99 -3.95 28.69
N SER A 2 19.99 -4.85 28.78
CA SER A 2 19.77 -6.29 28.61
C SER A 2 19.20 -6.89 29.91
N LEU A 3 18.26 -7.85 29.78
CA LEU A 3 17.68 -8.61 30.90
C LEU A 3 18.75 -9.22 31.81
N ALA A 4 19.93 -9.53 31.25
CA ALA A 4 21.09 -10.04 31.98
C ALA A 4 21.72 -9.01 32.93
N SER A 5 21.60 -7.71 32.70
CA SER A 5 22.06 -6.65 33.58
C SER A 5 21.07 -6.40 34.73
N PHE A 6 19.78 -6.59 34.48
CA PHE A 6 18.73 -6.48 35.50
C PHE A 6 18.81 -7.61 36.55
N LEU A 7 19.08 -8.85 36.13
CA LEU A 7 19.18 -10.00 37.00
C LEU A 7 20.45 -10.00 37.85
N ARG A 8 21.52 -9.32 37.45
CA ARG A 8 22.77 -9.19 38.20
C ARG A 8 22.70 -8.17 39.34
N HIS A 9 21.83 -7.16 39.24
CA HIS A 9 21.72 -6.08 40.24
C HIS A 9 20.68 -6.34 41.35
N HIS A 10 19.81 -7.32 41.18
CA HIS A 10 18.82 -7.71 42.18
C HIS A 10 19.08 -9.13 42.68
N SER A 11 20.21 -9.32 43.36
CA SER A 11 20.38 -10.44 44.26
C SER A 11 19.55 -10.20 45.54
N LEU A 12 18.25 -10.43 45.45
CA LEU A 12 17.39 -10.55 46.60
C LEU A 12 17.86 -11.79 47.41
N ARG A 13 18.43 -11.56 48.56
CA ARG A 13 18.71 -12.58 49.56
C ARG A 13 17.40 -13.21 50.04
N LEU A 14 16.93 -14.18 49.30
CA LEU A 14 15.95 -15.15 49.78
C LEU A 14 16.70 -16.43 50.09
N GLY A 15 16.66 -16.85 51.34
CA GLY A 15 17.49 -17.87 51.93
C GLY A 15 17.59 -19.18 51.17
N ARG A 16 18.78 -19.70 51.09
CA ARG A 16 19.23 -21.10 50.96
C ARG A 16 18.65 -21.95 49.80
N TRP A 17 18.33 -21.35 48.63
CA TRP A 17 18.19 -22.08 47.38
C TRP A 17 19.09 -21.41 46.36
N ASP A 18 20.27 -22.03 46.17
CA ASP A 18 21.20 -21.62 45.11
C ASP A 18 20.61 -22.14 43.77
N ILE A 19 19.69 -21.37 43.19
CA ILE A 19 19.19 -21.62 41.85
C ILE A 19 20.14 -20.89 40.91
N SER A 20 21.38 -21.37 40.80
CA SER A 20 22.23 -21.10 39.68
C SER A 20 21.56 -21.77 38.45
N ALA A 21 20.95 -20.97 37.58
CA ALA A 21 20.43 -21.51 36.34
C ALA A 21 21.57 -22.25 35.62
N PRO A 22 21.37 -23.52 35.21
CA PRO A 22 22.44 -24.29 34.58
C PRO A 22 22.99 -23.52 33.40
N GLU A 23 24.31 -23.54 33.18
CA GLU A 23 25.02 -22.83 32.13
C GLU A 23 24.38 -23.08 30.75
N SER A 24 23.78 -24.24 30.55
CA SER A 24 23.01 -24.59 29.36
C SER A 24 21.79 -23.67 29.13
N VAL A 25 21.12 -23.22 30.19
CA VAL A 25 19.97 -22.29 30.09
C VAL A 25 20.46 -20.87 29.79
N LEU A 26 21.58 -20.46 30.39
CA LEU A 26 22.20 -19.17 30.12
C LEU A 26 22.81 -19.15 28.70
N ALA A 27 23.37 -20.23 28.22
CA ALA A 27 23.83 -20.39 26.83
C ALA A 27 22.66 -20.38 25.84
N PHE A 28 21.52 -20.97 26.18
CA PHE A 28 20.31 -20.93 25.35
C PHE A 28 19.69 -19.53 25.26
N VAL A 29 19.65 -18.80 26.40
CA VAL A 29 19.14 -17.41 26.43
C VAL A 29 20.10 -16.44 25.74
N ASN A 30 21.40 -16.68 25.77
CA ASN A 30 22.43 -15.87 25.12
C ASN A 30 22.76 -16.33 23.66
N SER A 31 22.23 -17.48 23.22
CA SER A 31 22.39 -17.86 21.82
C SER A 31 21.67 -16.84 20.96
N PRO A 32 22.32 -16.19 19.99
CA PRO A 32 21.65 -15.30 19.06
C PRO A 32 20.65 -16.14 18.27
N THR A 33 19.37 -16.01 18.62
CA THR A 33 18.29 -16.64 17.87
C THR A 33 18.42 -16.21 16.41
N LEU A 34 18.01 -17.06 15.49
CA LEU A 34 18.04 -16.76 14.06
C LEU A 34 17.39 -15.39 13.76
N ILE A 35 16.37 -15.05 14.56
CA ILE A 35 15.69 -13.75 14.54
C ILE A 35 16.63 -12.60 14.92
N SER A 36 17.46 -12.73 15.98
CA SER A 36 18.38 -11.67 16.38
C SER A 36 19.53 -11.46 15.38
N ARG A 37 19.98 -12.53 14.71
CA ARG A 37 20.95 -12.43 13.61
C ARG A 37 20.34 -11.75 12.39
N LEU A 38 19.11 -12.11 12.02
CA LEU A 38 18.39 -11.48 10.89
C LEU A 38 18.08 -10.01 11.17
N THR A 39 17.62 -9.66 12.38
CA THR A 39 17.38 -8.27 12.75
C THR A 39 18.68 -7.45 12.82
N GLY A 40 19.78 -8.05 13.31
CA GLY A 40 21.09 -7.41 13.27
C GLY A 40 21.58 -7.14 11.86
N ALA A 41 21.52 -8.14 10.99
CA ALA A 41 21.87 -7.99 9.56
C ALA A 41 20.98 -6.96 8.86
N TRP A 42 19.67 -6.96 9.16
CA TRP A 42 18.73 -5.98 8.63
C TRP A 42 19.07 -4.54 9.02
N LEU A 43 19.45 -4.31 10.27
CA LEU A 43 19.81 -2.99 10.77
C LEU A 43 21.14 -2.47 10.19
N LEU A 44 22.03 -3.35 9.75
CA LEU A 44 23.29 -3.00 9.09
C LEU A 44 23.10 -2.57 7.63
N LEU A 45 21.95 -2.88 7.01
CA LEU A 45 21.68 -2.48 5.64
C LEU A 45 21.44 -0.96 5.55
N PRO A 46 22.00 -0.28 4.51
CA PRO A 46 21.70 1.11 4.23
C PRO A 46 20.19 1.35 4.12
N GLY A 47 19.69 2.50 4.57
CA GLY A 47 18.27 2.83 4.55
C GLY A 47 17.62 2.69 3.16
N ASN A 48 18.38 3.04 2.10
CA ASN A 48 17.92 2.90 0.72
C ASN A 48 17.68 1.44 0.32
N LEU A 49 18.59 0.51 0.71
CA LEU A 49 18.41 -0.92 0.44
C LEU A 49 17.20 -1.49 1.17
N ARG A 50 16.99 -1.12 2.43
CA ARG A 50 15.78 -1.51 3.17
C ARG A 50 14.51 -1.02 2.48
N GLY A 51 14.51 0.22 1.98
CA GLY A 51 13.42 0.78 1.19
C GLY A 51 13.15 -0.01 -0.09
N ILE A 52 14.19 -0.36 -0.85
CA ILE A 52 14.09 -1.16 -2.07
C ILE A 52 13.49 -2.54 -1.78
N ILE A 53 13.96 -3.22 -0.72
CA ILE A 53 13.45 -4.55 -0.33
C ILE A 53 11.96 -4.46 0.02
N TRP A 54 11.54 -3.46 0.81
CA TRP A 54 10.13 -3.27 1.16
C TRP A 54 9.24 -2.97 -0.05
N ILE A 55 9.71 -2.11 -0.96
CA ILE A 55 8.96 -1.80 -2.20
C ILE A 55 8.85 -3.04 -3.08
N SER A 56 9.94 -3.80 -3.25
CA SER A 56 9.94 -5.03 -4.05
C SER A 56 9.00 -6.08 -3.46
N ALA A 57 9.05 -6.30 -2.14
CA ALA A 57 8.13 -7.22 -1.46
C ALA A 57 6.66 -6.77 -1.63
N GLY A 58 6.38 -5.48 -1.50
CA GLY A 58 5.06 -4.91 -1.75
C GLY A 58 4.59 -5.11 -3.20
N THR A 59 5.47 -4.92 -4.16
CA THR A 59 5.16 -5.14 -5.59
C THR A 59 4.83 -6.60 -5.88
N VAL A 60 5.60 -7.54 -5.32
CA VAL A 60 5.31 -8.97 -5.44
C VAL A 60 3.95 -9.31 -4.83
N ALA A 61 3.65 -8.79 -3.63
CA ALA A 61 2.35 -8.99 -2.99
C ALA A 61 1.19 -8.43 -3.82
N LEU A 62 1.36 -7.26 -4.46
CA LEU A 62 0.36 -6.71 -5.38
C LEU A 62 0.18 -7.58 -6.61
N ALA A 63 1.25 -8.06 -7.23
CA ALA A 63 1.18 -8.96 -8.39
C ALA A 63 0.45 -10.28 -8.05
N LEU A 64 0.74 -10.86 -6.88
CA LEU A 64 0.01 -12.04 -6.39
C LEU A 64 -1.48 -11.72 -6.17
N THR A 65 -1.80 -10.54 -5.65
CA THR A 65 -3.19 -10.10 -5.49
C THR A 65 -3.90 -10.00 -6.83
N ASP A 66 -3.25 -9.45 -7.87
CA ASP A 66 -3.83 -9.34 -9.21
C ASP A 66 -4.09 -10.72 -9.84
N ILE A 67 -3.18 -11.68 -9.64
CA ILE A 67 -3.37 -13.06 -10.08
C ILE A 67 -4.56 -13.70 -9.36
N LEU A 68 -4.67 -13.51 -8.04
CA LEU A 68 -5.81 -14.02 -7.25
C LEU A 68 -7.12 -13.40 -7.72
N ILE A 69 -7.16 -12.09 -7.96
CA ILE A 69 -8.36 -11.42 -8.48
C ILE A 69 -8.73 -11.98 -9.86
N LYS A 70 -7.74 -12.20 -10.73
CA LYS A 70 -7.97 -12.77 -12.06
C LYS A 70 -8.57 -14.17 -11.98
N THR A 71 -8.09 -15.02 -11.07
CA THR A 71 -8.58 -16.40 -10.91
C THR A 71 -9.93 -16.45 -10.21
N LEU A 72 -10.08 -15.75 -9.08
CA LEU A 72 -11.33 -15.71 -8.32
C LEU A 72 -12.45 -14.99 -9.07
N GLY A 73 -12.14 -13.99 -9.85
CA GLY A 73 -13.10 -13.24 -10.65
C GLY A 73 -13.77 -14.03 -11.77
N GLN A 74 -13.34 -15.26 -12.03
CA GLN A 74 -14.05 -16.21 -12.91
C GLN A 74 -15.27 -16.84 -12.23
N THR A 75 -15.30 -16.84 -10.89
CA THR A 75 -16.36 -17.49 -10.09
C THR A 75 -17.08 -16.50 -9.17
N ILE A 76 -16.43 -15.43 -8.76
CA ILE A 76 -16.94 -14.41 -7.84
C ILE A 76 -17.03 -13.08 -8.57
N HIS A 77 -18.14 -12.37 -8.38
CA HIS A 77 -18.32 -11.06 -9.03
C HIS A 77 -17.30 -10.01 -8.53
N PRO A 78 -16.75 -9.16 -9.41
CA PRO A 78 -15.74 -8.15 -9.02
C PRO A 78 -16.16 -7.22 -7.88
N PHE A 79 -17.45 -6.91 -7.74
CA PHE A 79 -17.96 -6.13 -6.61
C PHE A 79 -17.84 -6.87 -5.28
N GLU A 80 -18.09 -8.18 -5.26
CA GLU A 80 -17.92 -9.02 -4.06
C GLU A 80 -16.45 -9.10 -3.66
N LEU A 81 -15.54 -9.25 -4.62
CA LEU A 81 -14.09 -9.22 -4.38
C LEU A 81 -13.67 -7.89 -3.76
N SER A 82 -14.19 -6.77 -4.28
CA SER A 82 -13.95 -5.44 -3.70
C SER A 82 -14.49 -5.33 -2.28
N PHE A 83 -15.71 -5.84 -2.03
CA PHE A 83 -16.32 -5.83 -0.72
C PHE A 83 -15.48 -6.63 0.30
N PHE A 84 -15.11 -7.87 -0.01
CA PHE A 84 -14.26 -8.68 0.87
C PHE A 84 -12.91 -8.01 1.15
N ARG A 85 -12.30 -7.41 0.14
CA ARG A 85 -11.05 -6.65 0.33
C ARG A 85 -11.22 -5.53 1.35
N TYR A 86 -12.31 -4.74 1.28
CA TYR A 86 -12.56 -3.66 2.23
C TYR A 86 -12.88 -4.19 3.62
N VAL A 87 -13.67 -5.26 3.75
CA VAL A 87 -13.97 -5.91 5.04
C VAL A 87 -12.67 -6.40 5.70
N VAL A 88 -11.83 -7.12 4.98
CA VAL A 88 -10.53 -7.58 5.51
C VAL A 88 -9.65 -6.40 5.87
N GLY A 89 -9.58 -5.36 5.02
CA GLY A 89 -8.81 -4.15 5.28
C GLY A 89 -9.25 -3.44 6.56
N ILE A 90 -10.55 -3.24 6.76
CA ILE A 90 -11.11 -2.62 7.97
C ILE A 90 -10.81 -3.49 9.20
N THR A 91 -10.96 -4.81 9.09
CA THR A 91 -10.69 -5.74 10.19
C THR A 91 -9.22 -5.68 10.64
N LEU A 92 -8.29 -5.65 9.68
CA LEU A 92 -6.85 -5.53 9.96
C LEU A 92 -6.48 -4.16 10.56
N LEU A 93 -7.16 -3.10 10.15
CA LEU A 93 -6.92 -1.75 10.65
C LEU A 93 -7.68 -1.44 11.95
N ALA A 94 -8.70 -2.24 12.30
CA ALA A 94 -9.52 -2.03 13.49
C ALA A 94 -8.71 -1.82 14.79
N PRO A 95 -7.65 -2.61 15.11
CA PRO A 95 -6.87 -2.37 16.32
C PRO A 95 -6.14 -1.03 16.32
N ILE A 96 -5.76 -0.50 15.15
CA ILE A 96 -5.13 0.82 15.02
C ILE A 96 -6.16 1.91 15.30
N PHE A 97 -7.35 1.82 14.70
CA PHE A 97 -8.45 2.77 14.94
C PHE A 97 -8.92 2.75 16.39
N TRP A 98 -8.97 1.58 17.01
CA TRP A 98 -9.34 1.46 18.42
C TRP A 98 -8.35 2.16 19.34
N ARG A 99 -7.03 2.02 19.06
CA ARG A 99 -5.98 2.72 19.82
C ARG A 99 -5.98 4.23 19.60
N MET A 100 -6.39 4.71 18.43
CA MET A 100 -6.46 6.14 18.13
C MET A 100 -7.62 6.85 18.89
N GLY A 101 -8.67 6.10 19.21
CA GLY A 101 -9.86 6.62 19.88
C GLY A 101 -10.64 7.64 19.02
N PRO A 102 -11.82 8.11 19.51
CA PRO A 102 -12.70 9.01 18.74
C PRO A 102 -12.09 10.39 18.46
N ALA A 103 -11.16 10.84 19.30
CA ALA A 103 -10.45 12.10 19.09
C ALA A 103 -9.48 12.05 17.90
N GLY A 104 -8.89 10.88 17.65
CA GLY A 104 -8.00 10.65 16.50
C GLY A 104 -8.73 10.66 15.15
N LEU A 105 -10.03 10.35 15.13
CA LEU A 105 -10.86 10.28 13.92
C LEU A 105 -11.54 11.61 13.56
N LYS A 106 -11.48 12.63 14.43
CA LYS A 106 -12.09 13.93 14.16
C LYS A 106 -11.34 14.65 13.04
N THR A 107 -12.02 14.91 11.93
CA THR A 107 -11.52 15.71 10.81
C THR A 107 -12.41 16.92 10.58
N LYS A 108 -11.84 18.01 10.08
CA LYS A 108 -12.57 19.19 9.63
C LYS A 108 -12.90 19.15 8.13
N ARG A 109 -12.40 18.13 7.40
CA ARG A 109 -12.46 18.04 5.94
C ARG A 109 -13.23 16.81 5.45
N TRP A 110 -14.37 16.53 6.06
CA TRP A 110 -15.21 15.37 5.71
C TRP A 110 -15.51 15.25 4.21
N GLY A 111 -15.75 16.38 3.51
CA GLY A 111 -16.00 16.37 2.08
C GLY A 111 -14.84 15.77 1.27
N LEU A 112 -13.58 16.13 1.59
CA LEU A 112 -12.42 15.56 0.89
C LEU A 112 -12.24 14.07 1.19
N HIS A 113 -12.48 13.65 2.43
CA HIS A 113 -12.41 12.23 2.80
C HIS A 113 -13.48 11.40 2.07
N LEU A 114 -14.72 11.88 2.02
CA LEU A 114 -15.82 11.20 1.32
C LEU A 114 -15.56 11.13 -0.20
N THR A 115 -15.14 12.25 -0.81
CA THR A 115 -14.79 12.29 -2.24
C THR A 115 -13.63 11.34 -2.54
N ARG A 116 -12.58 11.32 -1.71
CA ARG A 116 -11.48 10.38 -1.84
C ARG A 116 -11.95 8.93 -1.76
N LEU A 117 -12.76 8.62 -0.73
CA LEU A 117 -13.31 7.27 -0.52
C LEU A 117 -14.11 6.82 -1.73
N PHE A 118 -15.02 7.65 -2.21
CA PHE A 118 -15.85 7.37 -3.39
C PHE A 118 -15.00 7.12 -4.64
N LEU A 119 -14.06 8.03 -4.95
CA LEU A 119 -13.17 7.90 -6.09
C LEU A 119 -12.25 6.67 -5.97
N ALA A 120 -11.73 6.39 -4.79
CA ALA A 120 -10.89 5.23 -4.56
C ALA A 120 -11.68 3.92 -4.72
N THR A 121 -12.94 3.89 -4.25
CA THR A 121 -13.81 2.71 -4.41
C THR A 121 -14.15 2.47 -5.88
N ILE A 122 -14.52 3.50 -6.64
CA ILE A 122 -14.76 3.40 -8.08
C ILE A 122 -13.49 2.91 -8.79
N GLY A 123 -12.35 3.55 -8.53
CA GLY A 123 -11.07 3.18 -9.15
C GLY A 123 -10.66 1.74 -8.83
N GLN A 124 -10.80 1.32 -7.57
CA GLN A 124 -10.44 -0.03 -7.15
C GLN A 124 -11.38 -1.09 -7.73
N THR A 125 -12.68 -0.85 -7.73
CA THR A 125 -13.65 -1.80 -8.31
C THR A 125 -13.51 -1.84 -9.83
N GLY A 126 -13.29 -0.70 -10.47
CA GLY A 126 -13.08 -0.61 -11.91
C GLY A 126 -11.84 -1.39 -12.38
N ILE A 127 -10.72 -1.32 -11.65
CA ILE A 127 -9.54 -2.14 -12.00
C ILE A 127 -9.81 -3.64 -11.79
N PHE A 128 -10.59 -4.04 -10.79
CA PHE A 128 -10.95 -5.45 -10.61
C PHE A 128 -11.79 -5.96 -11.78
N ILE A 129 -12.76 -5.18 -12.24
CA ILE A 129 -13.54 -5.50 -13.45
C ILE A 129 -12.61 -5.64 -14.66
N ALA A 130 -11.67 -4.71 -14.83
CA ALA A 130 -10.71 -4.76 -15.94
C ALA A 130 -9.80 -5.98 -15.87
N VAL A 131 -9.23 -6.30 -14.71
CA VAL A 131 -8.34 -7.46 -14.49
C VAL A 131 -9.06 -8.77 -14.78
N VAL A 132 -10.33 -8.89 -14.40
CA VAL A 132 -11.13 -10.10 -14.65
C VAL A 132 -11.40 -10.29 -16.16
N ASN A 133 -11.73 -9.22 -16.88
CA ASN A 133 -12.20 -9.31 -18.27
C ASN A 133 -11.10 -9.11 -19.34
N LEU A 134 -10.05 -8.34 -19.05
CA LEU A 134 -8.92 -8.14 -19.96
C LEU A 134 -7.78 -9.15 -19.69
N LYS A 135 -6.82 -9.21 -20.59
CA LYS A 135 -5.53 -9.85 -20.30
C LYS A 135 -4.86 -9.10 -19.15
N LEU A 136 -4.29 -9.82 -18.19
CA LEU A 136 -3.69 -9.23 -16.99
C LEU A 136 -2.63 -8.17 -17.34
N ALA A 137 -1.81 -8.43 -18.36
CA ALA A 137 -0.79 -7.49 -18.84
C ALA A 137 -1.40 -6.18 -19.34
N ASP A 138 -2.52 -6.25 -20.09
CA ASP A 138 -3.19 -5.07 -20.63
C ASP A 138 -3.86 -4.27 -19.50
N ALA A 139 -4.59 -4.93 -18.60
CA ALA A 139 -5.23 -4.29 -17.46
C ALA A 139 -4.21 -3.56 -16.56
N THR A 140 -3.08 -4.20 -16.25
CA THR A 140 -2.01 -3.60 -15.44
C THR A 140 -1.34 -2.44 -16.16
N ALA A 141 -1.12 -2.53 -17.47
CA ALA A 141 -0.53 -1.45 -18.24
C ALA A 141 -1.45 -0.21 -18.30
N PHE A 142 -2.77 -0.39 -18.49
CA PHE A 142 -3.74 0.72 -18.39
C PHE A 142 -3.76 1.30 -16.97
N TRP A 143 -3.65 0.49 -15.93
CA TRP A 143 -3.55 0.96 -14.55
C TRP A 143 -2.31 1.82 -14.32
N PHE A 144 -1.18 1.52 -14.97
CA PHE A 144 0.02 2.35 -14.91
C PHE A 144 -0.13 3.72 -15.58
N SER A 145 -1.24 4.03 -16.26
CA SER A 145 -1.57 5.39 -16.70
C SER A 145 -1.95 6.32 -15.52
N LYS A 146 -2.24 5.78 -14.34
CA LYS A 146 -2.60 6.55 -13.14
C LYS A 146 -1.60 7.67 -12.79
N PRO A 147 -0.27 7.48 -12.78
CA PRO A 147 0.69 8.56 -12.55
C PRO A 147 0.62 9.68 -13.59
N LEU A 148 0.26 9.36 -14.85
CA LEU A 148 0.11 10.35 -15.92
C LEU A 148 -1.08 11.26 -15.61
N PHE A 149 -2.24 10.68 -15.30
CA PHE A 149 -3.43 11.42 -14.87
C PHE A 149 -3.17 12.22 -13.59
N THR A 150 -2.44 11.65 -12.63
CA THR A 150 -2.08 12.36 -11.39
C THR A 150 -1.21 13.57 -11.69
N THR A 151 -0.26 13.49 -12.64
CA THR A 151 0.60 14.63 -13.03
C THR A 151 -0.24 15.73 -13.66
N VAL A 152 -1.13 15.40 -14.59
CA VAL A 152 -2.03 16.38 -15.23
C VAL A 152 -2.95 17.02 -14.17
N ALA A 153 -3.60 16.22 -13.34
CA ALA A 153 -4.49 16.72 -12.30
C ALA A 153 -3.76 17.60 -11.25
N ALA A 154 -2.50 17.30 -10.93
CA ALA A 154 -1.69 18.12 -10.02
C ALA A 154 -1.45 19.52 -10.57
N VAL A 155 -1.21 19.67 -11.88
CA VAL A 155 -1.04 20.99 -12.51
C VAL A 155 -2.32 21.81 -12.40
N PHE A 156 -3.48 21.23 -12.73
CA PHE A 156 -4.75 21.96 -12.76
C PHE A 156 -5.35 22.21 -11.38
N ILE A 157 -5.20 21.27 -10.44
CA ILE A 157 -5.88 21.33 -9.14
C ILE A 157 -4.97 21.90 -8.05
N LEU A 158 -3.67 21.51 -8.05
CA LEU A 158 -2.71 21.99 -7.06
C LEU A 158 -1.89 23.19 -7.57
N ALA A 159 -2.06 23.60 -8.83
CA ALA A 159 -1.23 24.63 -9.48
C ALA A 159 0.28 24.34 -9.39
N GLU A 160 0.68 23.06 -9.39
CA GLU A 160 2.08 22.65 -9.35
C GLU A 160 2.78 23.01 -10.67
N LEU A 161 3.96 23.64 -10.57
CA LEU A 161 4.81 23.85 -11.72
C LEU A 161 5.53 22.56 -12.09
N VAL A 162 5.20 21.99 -13.24
CA VAL A 162 5.81 20.76 -13.73
C VAL A 162 6.90 21.08 -14.75
N SER A 163 8.08 20.49 -14.58
CA SER A 163 9.21 20.70 -15.50
C SER A 163 8.88 20.15 -16.90
N MET A 164 9.47 20.74 -17.95
CA MET A 164 9.28 20.30 -19.33
C MET A 164 9.62 18.81 -19.54
N ARG A 165 10.66 18.32 -18.86
CA ARG A 165 11.02 16.88 -18.90
C ARG A 165 9.87 15.97 -18.44
N ARG A 166 9.18 16.39 -17.39
CA ARG A 166 8.04 15.63 -16.84
C ARG A 166 6.82 15.71 -17.76
N TRP A 167 6.61 16.85 -18.43
CA TRP A 167 5.58 16.99 -19.46
C TRP A 167 5.85 16.08 -20.65
N LEU A 168 7.08 16.06 -21.19
CA LEU A 168 7.46 15.17 -22.28
C LEU A 168 7.26 13.69 -21.91
N ALA A 169 7.66 13.28 -20.71
CA ALA A 169 7.44 11.93 -20.22
C ALA A 169 5.93 11.60 -20.10
N THR A 170 5.12 12.55 -19.66
CA THR A 170 3.66 12.39 -19.55
C THR A 170 3.03 12.22 -20.92
N VAL A 171 3.38 13.06 -21.90
CA VAL A 171 2.89 12.96 -23.28
C VAL A 171 3.30 11.64 -23.93
N ALA A 172 4.56 11.23 -23.78
CA ALA A 172 5.05 9.94 -24.28
C ALA A 172 4.28 8.77 -23.63
N GLY A 173 4.01 8.84 -22.32
CA GLY A 173 3.20 7.85 -21.63
C GLY A 173 1.78 7.75 -22.15
N PHE A 174 1.10 8.89 -22.37
CA PHE A 174 -0.24 8.90 -22.98
C PHE A 174 -0.23 8.37 -24.41
N ALA A 175 0.78 8.70 -25.21
CA ALA A 175 0.95 8.12 -26.55
C ALA A 175 1.04 6.58 -26.47
N GLY A 176 1.80 6.04 -25.51
CA GLY A 176 1.85 4.60 -25.25
C GLY A 176 0.49 3.99 -24.92
N VAL A 177 -0.32 4.64 -24.07
CA VAL A 177 -1.68 4.20 -23.73
C VAL A 177 -2.55 4.18 -25.00
N VAL A 178 -2.49 5.21 -25.84
CA VAL A 178 -3.24 5.27 -27.11
C VAL A 178 -2.83 4.14 -28.06
N VAL A 179 -1.55 3.88 -28.20
CA VAL A 179 -1.05 2.76 -29.03
C VAL A 179 -1.56 1.41 -28.50
N MET A 180 -1.61 1.22 -27.19
CA MET A 180 -2.16 -0.01 -26.58
C MET A 180 -3.66 -0.17 -26.83
N MET A 181 -4.42 0.91 -26.84
CA MET A 181 -5.86 0.88 -27.15
C MET A 181 -6.15 0.43 -28.57
N ARG A 182 -5.16 0.48 -29.48
CA ARG A 182 -5.27 0.14 -30.91
C ARG A 182 -6.51 0.77 -31.56
N PRO A 183 -6.69 2.10 -31.51
CA PRO A 183 -7.82 2.74 -32.14
C PRO A 183 -7.76 2.48 -33.64
N GLY A 184 -8.83 1.91 -34.21
CA GLY A 184 -8.90 1.55 -35.65
C GLY A 184 -8.76 0.03 -35.93
N ALA A 185 -8.45 -0.81 -34.96
CA ALA A 185 -8.45 -2.27 -35.13
C ALA A 185 -9.82 -2.93 -34.91
N GLY A 186 -10.89 -2.12 -34.78
CA GLY A 186 -12.25 -2.55 -34.51
C GLY A 186 -12.90 -1.76 -33.39
N VAL A 187 -13.94 -2.31 -32.76
CA VAL A 187 -14.62 -1.69 -31.63
C VAL A 187 -13.69 -1.72 -30.40
N ILE A 188 -13.50 -0.57 -29.77
CA ILE A 188 -12.74 -0.48 -28.52
C ILE A 188 -13.45 -1.33 -27.46
N ASP A 189 -12.72 -2.24 -26.83
CA ASP A 189 -13.27 -3.07 -25.74
C ASP A 189 -13.73 -2.16 -24.58
N PRO A 190 -14.99 -2.23 -24.14
CA PRO A 190 -15.51 -1.39 -23.07
C PRO A 190 -14.75 -1.57 -21.75
N TYR A 191 -14.13 -2.72 -21.52
CA TYR A 191 -13.32 -2.96 -20.31
C TYR A 191 -12.00 -2.18 -20.32
N VAL A 192 -11.49 -1.79 -21.49
CA VAL A 192 -10.36 -0.86 -21.61
C VAL A 192 -10.76 0.53 -21.12
N LEU A 193 -11.95 1.00 -21.47
CA LEU A 193 -12.47 2.29 -20.99
C LEU A 193 -12.68 2.25 -19.46
N ILE A 194 -13.15 1.13 -18.93
CA ILE A 194 -13.27 0.93 -17.47
C ILE A 194 -11.88 0.98 -16.81
N ALA A 195 -10.86 0.36 -17.38
CA ALA A 195 -9.49 0.38 -16.84
C ALA A 195 -8.91 1.80 -16.78
N ILE A 196 -9.09 2.58 -17.85
CA ILE A 196 -8.64 3.97 -17.93
C ILE A 196 -9.42 4.85 -16.96
N GLY A 197 -10.76 4.69 -16.91
CA GLY A 197 -11.62 5.39 -15.96
C GLY A 197 -11.26 5.09 -14.51
N ALA A 198 -10.91 3.84 -14.22
CA ALA A 198 -10.41 3.42 -12.90
C ALA A 198 -9.08 4.09 -12.54
N ALA A 199 -8.13 4.13 -13.48
CA ALA A 199 -6.85 4.81 -13.28
C ALA A 199 -7.04 6.32 -13.06
N LEU A 200 -7.93 6.96 -13.83
CA LEU A 200 -8.29 8.37 -13.68
C LEU A 200 -8.94 8.64 -12.31
N SER A 201 -9.91 7.84 -11.92
CA SER A 201 -10.59 7.96 -10.62
C SER A 201 -9.60 7.84 -9.45
N MET A 202 -8.69 6.88 -9.51
CA MET A 202 -7.64 6.72 -8.50
C MET A 202 -6.62 7.87 -8.53
N ALA A 203 -6.34 8.45 -9.69
CA ALA A 203 -5.49 9.64 -9.79
C ALA A 203 -6.11 10.82 -9.02
N PHE A 204 -7.40 11.08 -9.19
CA PHE A 204 -8.11 12.09 -8.41
C PHE A 204 -8.15 11.77 -6.91
N ALA A 205 -8.36 10.51 -6.54
CA ALA A 205 -8.27 10.10 -5.13
C ALA A 205 -6.89 10.43 -4.52
N ASN A 206 -5.80 10.24 -5.28
CA ASN A 206 -4.44 10.62 -4.86
C ASN A 206 -4.27 12.15 -4.73
N ILE A 207 -4.93 12.95 -5.58
CA ILE A 207 -4.94 14.41 -5.44
C ILE A 207 -5.64 14.84 -4.15
N MET A 208 -6.75 14.18 -3.79
CA MET A 208 -7.43 14.45 -2.50
C MET A 208 -6.50 14.19 -1.31
N ILE A 209 -5.68 13.15 -1.35
CA ILE A 209 -4.65 12.88 -0.33
C ILE A 209 -3.66 14.05 -0.24
N ARG A 210 -3.15 14.54 -1.39
CA ARG A 210 -2.22 15.68 -1.42
C ARG A 210 -2.84 16.95 -0.87
N LEU A 211 -4.13 17.21 -1.13
CA LEU A 211 -4.86 18.35 -0.58
C LEU A 211 -5.07 18.26 0.94
N MET A 212 -5.15 17.05 1.49
CA MET A 212 -5.31 16.80 2.93
C MET A 212 -3.98 16.78 3.69
N ALA A 213 -2.90 16.33 3.05
CA ALA A 213 -1.59 16.10 3.68
C ALA A 213 -1.03 17.29 4.49
N PRO A 214 -1.21 18.57 4.11
CA PRO A 214 -0.73 19.71 4.90
C PRO A 214 -1.52 19.94 6.21
N THR A 215 -2.73 19.40 6.33
CA THR A 215 -3.67 19.72 7.43
C THR A 215 -4.07 18.53 8.26
N GLU A 216 -3.87 17.33 7.76
CA GLU A 216 -4.27 16.09 8.41
C GLU A 216 -3.05 15.16 8.60
N PRO A 217 -2.88 14.56 9.78
CA PRO A 217 -1.81 13.60 10.00
C PRO A 217 -2.03 12.33 9.17
N PRO A 218 -0.96 11.63 8.74
CA PRO A 218 -1.04 10.44 7.89
C PRO A 218 -2.02 9.38 8.39
N ASN A 219 -2.11 9.19 9.70
CA ASN A 219 -3.00 8.19 10.33
C ASN A 219 -4.51 8.50 10.16
N ARG A 220 -4.88 9.74 9.78
CA ARG A 220 -6.27 10.12 9.49
C ARG A 220 -6.60 10.02 8.01
N ILE A 221 -5.57 10.01 7.17
CA ILE A 221 -5.73 9.93 5.71
C ILE A 221 -5.86 8.47 5.26
N LEU A 222 -5.43 7.51 6.06
CA LEU A 222 -5.62 6.07 5.81
C LEU A 222 -7.09 5.68 5.84
#